data_6da56759f741bedc8a01edce6f8a56b8
#
_entry.id   6da56759f741bedc8a01edce6f8a56b8
#
_cell.length_a   1.000
_cell.length_b   1.000
_cell.length_c   1.000
_cell.angle_alpha   90.00
_cell.angle_beta   90.00
_cell.angle_gamma   90.00
#
_symmetry.space_group_name_H-M   'P 1'
#
loop_
_entity.id
_entity.type
_entity.pdbx_description
1 polymer ?
#
loop_
_entity_poly.entity_id
_entity_poly.type
_entity_poly.pdbx_seq_one_letter_code
_entity_poly.pdbx_strand_id
1 'polypeptide(L)'
;LEHKLFAAEEGDLSLEFEKMGASVNAFTSFNETMYYASGVKNVGPMIDLLFKLVGQPYFTDENVAKEIPIIQQELAMYQDEPDWILGDRLLRGSYGDCNLAIDVAGTKESIASVTKENLQAAYDENYVASRMSFVACGDFTDNQVKTILRQARKLSDQYLKTGSPQKEADLVPLLASGQDW
;
A
#
# COMPACT_ATOMS: atom_id res chain seq x y z
N LEU A 1 1.44 -6.93 1.87
CA LEU A 1 2.45 -6.21 1.04
C LEU A 1 2.84 -4.90 1.68
N GLU A 2 1.89 -4.06 2.09
CA GLU A 2 2.12 -2.71 2.60
C GLU A 2 3.22 -2.68 3.66
N HIS A 3 3.06 -3.42 4.75
CA HIS A 3 4.05 -3.51 5.83
C HIS A 3 5.43 -3.95 5.33
N LYS A 4 5.47 -4.90 4.40
CA LYS A 4 6.73 -5.51 3.98
C LYS A 4 7.58 -4.64 3.07
N LEU A 5 7.02 -3.57 2.46
CA LEU A 5 7.81 -2.63 1.66
C LEU A 5 8.69 -1.70 2.53
N PHE A 6 8.41 -1.59 3.83
CA PHE A 6 9.30 -0.88 4.75
C PHE A 6 10.57 -1.67 5.10
N ALA A 7 10.59 -2.98 4.83
CA ALA A 7 11.76 -3.81 5.08
C ALA A 7 12.82 -3.64 3.97
N ALA A 8 14.07 -3.51 4.37
CA ALA A 8 15.24 -3.55 3.50
C ALA A 8 16.30 -4.48 4.09
N GLU A 9 17.33 -4.81 3.32
CA GLU A 9 18.45 -5.62 3.79
C GLU A 9 19.15 -5.00 5.00
N GLU A 10 19.26 -3.67 4.99
CA GLU A 10 19.91 -2.89 6.05
C GLU A 10 18.98 -2.63 7.27
N GLY A 11 17.71 -3.03 7.20
CA GLY A 11 16.74 -2.82 8.28
C GLY A 11 15.44 -2.16 7.82
N ASP A 12 14.82 -1.37 8.71
CA ASP A 12 13.57 -0.69 8.46
C ASP A 12 13.81 0.68 7.81
N LEU A 13 13.23 0.91 6.62
CA LEU A 13 13.36 2.17 5.89
C LEU A 13 12.70 3.36 6.62
N SER A 14 11.76 3.14 7.52
CA SER A 14 11.14 4.21 8.29
C SER A 14 12.17 4.99 9.11
N LEU A 15 13.19 4.30 9.63
CA LEU A 15 14.29 4.92 10.37
C LEU A 15 15.12 5.88 9.50
N GLU A 16 15.25 5.61 8.21
CA GLU A 16 15.95 6.50 7.29
C GLU A 16 15.15 7.80 7.04
N PHE A 17 13.82 7.72 7.00
CA PHE A 17 12.97 8.92 6.98
C PHE A 17 13.11 9.75 8.26
N GLU A 18 13.10 9.10 9.43
CA GLU A 18 13.27 9.75 10.72
C GLU A 18 14.61 10.49 10.82
N LYS A 19 15.72 9.89 10.36
CA LYS A 19 17.04 10.54 10.30
C LYS A 19 17.04 11.82 9.45
N MET A 20 16.16 11.92 8.47
CA MET A 20 16.00 13.11 7.64
C MET A 20 15.05 14.15 8.25
N GLY A 21 14.45 13.87 9.40
CA GLY A 21 13.42 14.70 10.03
C GLY A 21 12.08 14.62 9.28
N ALA A 22 11.80 13.50 8.65
CA ALA A 22 10.56 13.19 7.96
C ALA A 22 9.80 12.07 8.68
N SER A 23 8.48 12.03 8.51
CA SER A 23 7.64 10.90 8.86
C SER A 23 7.23 10.16 7.60
N VAL A 24 7.08 8.85 7.70
CA VAL A 24 6.58 8.01 6.62
C VAL A 24 5.47 7.11 7.16
N ASN A 25 4.47 6.84 6.34
CA ASN A 25 3.42 5.88 6.66
C ASN A 25 2.79 5.34 5.38
N ALA A 26 1.90 4.36 5.52
CA ALA A 26 1.13 3.81 4.43
C ALA A 26 -0.29 3.46 4.89
N PHE A 27 -1.19 3.28 3.95
CA PHE A 27 -2.49 2.65 4.18
C PHE A 27 -2.95 1.90 2.93
N THR A 28 -3.78 0.91 3.14
CA THR A 28 -4.43 0.15 2.07
C THR A 28 -5.95 0.29 2.18
N SER A 29 -6.59 0.56 1.06
CA SER A 29 -8.04 0.59 0.90
C SER A 29 -8.51 -0.44 -0.13
N PHE A 30 -9.79 -0.42 -0.50
CA PHE A 30 -10.34 -1.38 -1.46
C PHE A 30 -9.75 -1.27 -2.88
N ASN A 31 -9.26 -0.11 -3.26
CA ASN A 31 -8.82 0.18 -4.63
C ASN A 31 -7.41 0.75 -4.73
N GLU A 32 -6.76 1.05 -3.61
CA GLU A 32 -5.42 1.63 -3.61
C GLU A 32 -4.61 1.25 -2.37
N THR A 33 -3.30 1.25 -2.52
CA THR A 33 -2.34 1.32 -1.41
C THR A 33 -1.53 2.60 -1.58
N MET A 34 -1.48 3.43 -0.56
CA MET A 34 -0.74 4.68 -0.58
C MET A 34 0.44 4.61 0.38
N TYR A 35 1.62 4.95 -0.10
CA TYR A 35 2.82 5.20 0.70
C TYR A 35 3.11 6.69 0.67
N TYR A 36 3.24 7.33 1.80
CA TYR A 36 3.43 8.77 1.86
C TYR A 36 4.47 9.17 2.91
N ALA A 37 5.20 10.22 2.60
CA ALA A 37 6.17 10.81 3.50
C ALA A 37 5.89 12.30 3.64
N SER A 38 6.12 12.86 4.82
CA SER A 38 5.99 14.27 5.08
C SER A 38 7.20 14.80 5.85
N GLY A 39 7.61 16.03 5.53
CA GLY A 39 8.74 16.68 6.19
C GLY A 39 8.87 18.12 5.72
N VAL A 40 9.61 18.92 6.50
CA VAL A 40 9.84 20.35 6.20
C VAL A 40 11.15 20.61 5.46
N LYS A 41 11.97 19.59 5.30
CA LYS A 41 13.31 19.64 4.67
C LYS A 41 13.55 18.38 3.86
N ASN A 42 14.65 18.37 3.10
CA ASN A 42 15.13 17.15 2.43
C ASN A 42 14.13 16.53 1.43
N VAL A 43 13.32 17.35 0.73
CA VAL A 43 12.29 16.89 -0.21
C VAL A 43 12.87 15.92 -1.24
N GLY A 44 14.02 16.25 -1.86
CA GLY A 44 14.67 15.35 -2.83
C GLY A 44 15.01 13.98 -2.24
N PRO A 45 15.80 13.91 -1.15
CA PRO A 45 16.08 12.64 -0.47
C PRO A 45 14.85 11.87 -0.02
N MET A 46 13.77 12.55 0.45
CA MET A 46 12.50 11.87 0.77
C MET A 46 11.87 11.21 -0.45
N ILE A 47 11.87 11.87 -1.60
CA ILE A 47 11.36 11.31 -2.85
C ILE A 47 12.21 10.11 -3.28
N ASP A 48 13.54 10.21 -3.23
CA ASP A 48 14.44 9.10 -3.55
C ASP A 48 14.11 7.86 -2.67
N LEU A 49 13.97 8.08 -1.38
CA LEU A 49 13.70 6.99 -0.43
C LEU A 49 12.29 6.41 -0.60
N LEU A 50 11.29 7.24 -0.93
CA LEU A 50 9.93 6.76 -1.19
C LEU A 50 9.88 5.88 -2.45
N PHE A 51 10.57 6.24 -3.52
CA PHE A 51 10.69 5.40 -4.71
C PHE A 51 11.48 4.12 -4.45
N LYS A 52 12.54 4.18 -3.63
CA LYS A 52 13.27 2.98 -3.18
C LYS A 52 12.34 2.05 -2.40
N LEU A 53 11.55 2.58 -1.46
CA LEU A 53 10.60 1.82 -0.65
C LEU A 53 9.61 1.04 -1.52
N VAL A 54 8.98 1.69 -2.49
CA VAL A 54 7.96 1.04 -3.33
C VAL A 54 8.56 0.21 -4.46
N GLY A 55 9.81 0.48 -4.89
CA GLY A 55 10.43 -0.14 -6.06
C GLY A 55 11.47 -1.21 -5.77
N GLN A 56 11.89 -1.38 -4.51
CA GLN A 56 12.88 -2.38 -4.11
C GLN A 56 12.39 -3.26 -2.95
N PRO A 57 11.42 -4.14 -3.19
CA PRO A 57 10.91 -5.01 -2.14
C PRO A 57 12.01 -5.96 -1.63
N TYR A 58 12.02 -6.18 -0.32
CA TYR A 58 12.93 -7.13 0.32
C TYR A 58 12.11 -8.18 1.08
N PHE A 59 11.79 -9.28 0.39
CA PHE A 59 11.03 -10.39 0.96
C PHE A 59 11.96 -11.57 1.25
N THR A 60 12.00 -12.00 2.49
CA THR A 60 12.64 -13.23 2.93
C THR A 60 11.62 -14.09 3.68
N ASP A 61 11.83 -15.40 3.71
CA ASP A 61 10.94 -16.30 4.47
C ASP A 61 10.88 -15.86 5.94
N GLU A 62 12.02 -15.44 6.49
CA GLU A 62 12.10 -15.00 7.88
C GLU A 62 11.30 -13.71 8.13
N ASN A 63 11.44 -12.69 7.27
CA ASN A 63 10.75 -11.42 7.51
C ASN A 63 9.24 -11.51 7.22
N VAL A 64 8.82 -12.40 6.32
CA VAL A 64 7.40 -12.69 6.08
C VAL A 64 6.82 -13.45 7.27
N ALA A 65 7.50 -14.49 7.75
CA ALA A 65 7.04 -15.27 8.91
C ALA A 65 6.91 -14.42 10.19
N LYS A 66 7.80 -13.43 10.39
CA LYS A 66 7.71 -12.49 11.52
C LYS A 66 6.51 -11.54 11.44
N GLU A 67 6.06 -11.19 10.23
CA GLU A 67 4.94 -10.27 10.03
C GLU A 67 3.57 -10.91 10.28
N ILE A 68 3.42 -12.19 9.99
CA ILE A 68 2.16 -12.91 10.13
C ILE A 68 1.52 -12.71 11.51
N PRO A 69 2.21 -12.98 12.65
CA PRO A 69 1.62 -12.78 13.96
C PRO A 69 1.28 -11.32 14.28
N ILE A 70 2.03 -10.36 13.73
CA ILE A 70 1.77 -8.94 13.94
C ILE A 70 0.43 -8.55 13.30
N ILE A 71 0.21 -8.93 12.04
CA ILE A 71 -1.05 -8.65 11.34
C ILE A 71 -2.21 -9.43 11.97
N GLN A 72 -1.98 -10.66 12.46
CA GLN A 72 -3.01 -11.41 13.18
C GLN A 72 -3.42 -10.74 14.49
N GLN A 73 -2.50 -10.09 15.20
CA GLN A 73 -2.82 -9.30 16.39
C GLN A 73 -3.60 -8.02 16.02
N GLU A 74 -3.23 -7.37 14.93
CA GLU A 74 -3.96 -6.21 14.42
C GLU A 74 -5.40 -6.57 14.04
N LEU A 75 -5.60 -7.67 13.32
CA LEU A 75 -6.94 -8.20 13.03
C LEU A 75 -7.76 -8.47 14.29
N ALA A 76 -7.13 -9.01 15.33
CA ALA A 76 -7.81 -9.27 16.61
C ALA A 76 -8.24 -7.95 17.27
N MET A 77 -7.45 -6.89 17.18
CA MET A 77 -7.83 -5.56 17.70
C MET A 77 -9.04 -4.99 16.96
N TYR A 78 -9.08 -5.10 15.63
CA TYR A 78 -10.24 -4.63 14.86
C TYR A 78 -11.53 -5.39 15.21
N GLN A 79 -11.44 -6.67 15.56
CA GLN A 79 -12.60 -7.46 15.98
C GLN A 79 -13.19 -7.03 17.32
N ASP A 80 -12.46 -6.26 18.12
CA ASP A 80 -12.94 -5.67 19.37
C ASP A 80 -13.52 -4.25 19.20
N GLU A 81 -13.41 -3.67 17.98
CA GLU A 81 -13.90 -2.33 17.67
C GLU A 81 -15.33 -2.37 17.09
N PRO A 82 -16.36 -1.85 17.82
CA PRO A 82 -17.75 -1.93 17.39
C PRO A 82 -18.03 -1.26 16.04
N ASP A 83 -17.39 -0.12 15.77
CA ASP A 83 -17.57 0.63 14.53
C ASP A 83 -17.00 -0.14 13.33
N TRP A 84 -15.88 -0.80 13.52
CA TRP A 84 -15.29 -1.66 12.49
C TRP A 84 -16.20 -2.86 12.19
N ILE A 85 -16.71 -3.54 13.25
CA ILE A 85 -17.64 -4.68 13.11
C ILE A 85 -18.91 -4.26 12.37
N LEU A 86 -19.45 -3.08 12.71
CA LEU A 86 -20.63 -2.54 12.04
C LEU A 86 -20.37 -2.29 10.56
N GLY A 87 -19.23 -1.68 10.23
CA GLY A 87 -18.82 -1.42 8.84
C GLY A 87 -18.65 -2.71 8.04
N ASP A 88 -17.95 -3.71 8.58
CA ASP A 88 -17.75 -5.01 7.93
C ASP A 88 -19.10 -5.72 7.66
N ARG A 89 -19.98 -5.76 8.67
CA ARG A 89 -21.32 -6.36 8.51
C ARG A 89 -22.18 -5.64 7.51
N LEU A 90 -22.11 -4.31 7.48
CA LEU A 90 -22.83 -3.49 6.50
C LEU A 90 -22.35 -3.80 5.07
N LEU A 91 -21.04 -3.85 4.86
CA LEU A 91 -20.47 -4.17 3.55
C LEU A 91 -20.84 -5.58 3.10
N ARG A 92 -20.72 -6.58 3.97
CA ARG A 92 -21.12 -7.96 3.68
C ARG A 92 -22.62 -8.09 3.41
N GLY A 93 -23.44 -7.41 4.19
CA GLY A 93 -24.90 -7.41 3.97
C GLY A 93 -25.31 -6.71 2.68
N SER A 94 -24.64 -5.63 2.31
CA SER A 94 -24.96 -4.83 1.13
C SER A 94 -24.43 -5.44 -0.18
N TYR A 95 -23.23 -6.02 -0.14
CA TYR A 95 -22.49 -6.42 -1.35
C TYR A 95 -22.36 -7.95 -1.50
N GLY A 96 -22.75 -8.73 -0.49
CA GLY A 96 -22.76 -10.19 -0.57
C GLY A 96 -21.39 -10.78 -0.88
N ASP A 97 -21.28 -11.52 -1.97
CA ASP A 97 -20.05 -12.23 -2.38
C ASP A 97 -19.12 -11.40 -3.28
N CYS A 98 -19.33 -10.08 -3.38
CA CYS A 98 -18.45 -9.25 -4.21
C CYS A 98 -17.16 -8.84 -3.44
N ASN A 99 -16.17 -8.33 -4.19
CA ASN A 99 -14.87 -7.95 -3.63
C ASN A 99 -14.97 -6.87 -2.54
N LEU A 100 -16.00 -6.03 -2.52
CA LEU A 100 -16.23 -5.03 -1.48
C LEU A 100 -16.65 -5.62 -0.13
N ALA A 101 -17.09 -6.88 -0.12
CA ALA A 101 -17.39 -7.61 1.10
C ALA A 101 -16.19 -8.38 1.68
N ILE A 102 -15.04 -8.32 1.00
CA ILE A 102 -13.79 -8.92 1.48
C ILE A 102 -13.05 -7.87 2.29
N ASP A 103 -12.71 -8.21 3.53
CA ASP A 103 -11.88 -7.36 4.36
C ASP A 103 -10.50 -7.13 3.74
N VAL A 104 -10.08 -5.87 3.65
CA VAL A 104 -8.78 -5.48 3.11
C VAL A 104 -7.62 -6.13 3.88
N ALA A 105 -7.75 -6.27 5.20
CA ALA A 105 -6.76 -6.93 6.04
C ALA A 105 -6.80 -8.48 5.93
N GLY A 106 -7.84 -9.03 5.30
CA GLY A 106 -8.02 -10.46 5.14
C GLY A 106 -8.60 -11.15 6.37
N THR A 107 -8.34 -12.45 6.48
CA THR A 107 -8.73 -13.29 7.62
C THR A 107 -7.48 -13.91 8.26
N LYS A 108 -7.62 -14.41 9.48
CA LYS A 108 -6.55 -15.11 10.17
C LYS A 108 -5.99 -16.29 9.35
N GLU A 109 -6.86 -17.00 8.65
CA GLU A 109 -6.51 -18.13 7.78
C GLU A 109 -5.79 -17.66 6.52
N SER A 110 -6.28 -16.60 5.86
CA SER A 110 -5.63 -16.05 4.66
C SER A 110 -4.26 -15.49 4.97
N ILE A 111 -4.10 -14.78 6.09
CA ILE A 111 -2.79 -14.27 6.54
C ILE A 111 -1.82 -15.42 6.87
N ALA A 112 -2.29 -16.49 7.51
CA ALA A 112 -1.45 -17.65 7.80
C ALA A 112 -0.94 -18.38 6.53
N SER A 113 -1.62 -18.20 5.41
CA SER A 113 -1.23 -18.80 4.11
C SER A 113 -0.28 -17.94 3.28
N VAL A 114 0.09 -16.74 3.77
CA VAL A 114 0.99 -15.84 3.06
C VAL A 114 2.40 -16.40 3.05
N THR A 115 3.00 -16.46 1.86
CA THR A 115 4.40 -16.86 1.63
C THR A 115 5.17 -15.76 0.90
N LYS A 116 6.49 -15.84 0.93
CA LYS A 116 7.36 -14.97 0.14
C LYS A 116 7.00 -15.00 -1.35
N GLU A 117 6.73 -16.19 -1.89
CA GLU A 117 6.45 -16.40 -3.32
C GLU A 117 5.15 -15.70 -3.73
N ASN A 118 4.08 -15.86 -2.93
CA ASN A 118 2.81 -15.22 -3.27
C ASN A 118 2.83 -13.70 -3.04
N LEU A 119 3.61 -13.20 -2.07
CA LEU A 119 3.88 -11.76 -1.92
C LEU A 119 4.65 -11.21 -3.12
N GLN A 120 5.71 -11.91 -3.56
CA GLN A 120 6.49 -11.50 -4.72
C GLN A 120 5.65 -11.48 -5.99
N ALA A 121 4.81 -12.51 -6.21
CA ALA A 121 3.92 -12.57 -7.36
C ALA A 121 2.91 -11.41 -7.36
N ALA A 122 2.28 -11.13 -6.22
CA ALA A 122 1.35 -10.02 -6.08
C ALA A 122 2.04 -8.66 -6.28
N TYR A 123 3.26 -8.50 -5.78
CA TYR A 123 4.06 -7.30 -6.01
C TYR A 123 4.39 -7.13 -7.50
N ASP A 124 4.91 -8.16 -8.15
CA ASP A 124 5.33 -8.11 -9.57
C ASP A 124 4.16 -7.82 -10.51
N GLU A 125 2.95 -8.26 -10.16
CA GLU A 125 1.74 -8.00 -10.92
C GLU A 125 1.23 -6.56 -10.74
N ASN A 126 1.27 -6.03 -9.53
CA ASN A 126 0.57 -4.79 -9.19
C ASN A 126 1.46 -3.56 -9.06
N TYR A 127 2.75 -3.73 -8.68
CA TYR A 127 3.67 -2.61 -8.44
C TYR A 127 4.47 -2.29 -9.72
N VAL A 128 3.75 -1.80 -10.72
CA VAL A 128 4.31 -1.38 -12.03
C VAL A 128 4.00 0.09 -12.29
N ALA A 129 4.89 0.79 -12.98
CA ALA A 129 4.81 2.23 -13.19
C ALA A 129 3.46 2.69 -13.79
N SER A 130 2.87 1.88 -14.68
CA SER A 130 1.59 2.18 -15.32
C SER A 130 0.35 2.09 -14.41
N ARG A 131 0.52 1.56 -13.19
CA ARG A 131 -0.53 1.45 -12.16
C ARG A 131 -0.27 2.38 -10.97
N MET A 132 0.74 3.25 -11.05
CA MET A 132 1.14 4.13 -9.94
C MET A 132 0.93 5.58 -10.30
N SER A 133 0.60 6.37 -9.30
CA SER A 133 0.54 7.83 -9.37
C SER A 133 1.47 8.42 -8.32
N PHE A 134 2.25 9.42 -8.71
CA PHE A 134 3.07 10.19 -7.79
C PHE A 134 2.47 11.57 -7.59
N VAL A 135 2.24 11.94 -6.34
CA VAL A 135 1.71 13.26 -5.96
C VAL A 135 2.66 13.92 -4.98
N ALA A 136 2.98 15.18 -5.23
CA ALA A 136 3.72 16.01 -4.29
C ALA A 136 2.91 17.28 -3.97
N CYS A 137 2.69 17.55 -2.69
CA CYS A 137 1.97 18.72 -2.21
C CYS A 137 2.83 19.50 -1.22
N GLY A 138 2.87 20.81 -1.35
CA GLY A 138 3.66 21.69 -0.49
C GLY A 138 3.79 23.09 -1.06
N ASP A 139 4.48 23.97 -0.33
CA ASP A 139 4.82 25.31 -0.78
C ASP A 139 6.05 25.27 -1.69
N PHE A 140 5.82 24.92 -2.96
CA PHE A 140 6.86 24.77 -3.97
C PHE A 140 6.85 25.91 -4.98
N THR A 141 8.03 26.47 -5.26
CA THR A 141 8.22 27.33 -6.43
C THR A 141 8.13 26.52 -7.72
N ASP A 142 7.85 27.19 -8.85
CA ASP A 142 7.79 26.54 -10.17
C ASP A 142 9.06 25.76 -10.53
N ASN A 143 10.22 26.27 -10.13
CA ASN A 143 11.50 25.60 -10.38
C ASN A 143 11.66 24.34 -9.54
N GLN A 144 11.16 24.33 -8.30
CA GLN A 144 11.12 23.15 -7.45
C GLN A 144 10.17 22.10 -8.01
N VAL A 145 8.98 22.50 -8.46
CA VAL A 145 8.02 21.59 -9.12
C VAL A 145 8.67 20.91 -10.33
N LYS A 146 9.32 21.68 -11.23
CA LYS A 146 10.02 21.11 -12.39
C LYS A 146 11.15 20.14 -11.98
N THR A 147 11.82 20.41 -10.87
CA THR A 147 12.89 19.55 -10.36
C THR A 147 12.32 18.26 -9.79
N ILE A 148 11.26 18.33 -8.97
CA ILE A 148 10.55 17.18 -8.42
C ILE A 148 10.03 16.27 -9.54
N LEU A 149 9.38 16.83 -10.56
CA LEU A 149 8.86 16.05 -11.68
C LEU A 149 9.96 15.33 -12.48
N ARG A 150 11.10 16.00 -12.70
CA ARG A 150 12.26 15.36 -13.36
C ARG A 150 12.85 14.24 -12.51
N GLN A 151 12.98 14.47 -11.23
CA GLN A 151 13.47 13.47 -10.27
C GLN A 151 12.53 12.26 -10.24
N ALA A 152 11.22 12.47 -10.07
CA ALA A 152 10.23 11.40 -10.05
C ALA A 152 10.25 10.55 -11.32
N ARG A 153 10.36 11.17 -12.51
CA ARG A 153 10.50 10.41 -13.78
C ARG A 153 11.76 9.55 -13.81
N LYS A 154 12.91 10.13 -13.43
CA LYS A 154 14.18 9.37 -13.36
C LYS A 154 14.07 8.20 -12.39
N LEU A 155 13.47 8.40 -11.23
CA LEU A 155 13.32 7.36 -10.21
C LEU A 155 12.31 6.29 -10.64
N SER A 156 11.24 6.68 -11.33
CA SER A 156 10.32 5.72 -11.94
C SER A 156 11.05 4.79 -12.91
N ASP A 157 11.87 5.35 -13.80
CA ASP A 157 12.66 4.55 -14.75
C ASP A 157 13.71 3.67 -14.05
N GLN A 158 14.20 4.09 -12.90
CA GLN A 158 15.24 3.38 -12.15
C GLN A 158 14.66 2.23 -11.29
N TYR A 159 13.52 2.44 -10.65
CA TYR A 159 13.02 1.58 -9.59
C TYR A 159 11.76 0.79 -9.99
N LEU A 160 10.93 1.32 -10.89
CA LEU A 160 9.65 0.71 -11.20
C LEU A 160 9.72 -0.08 -12.51
N LYS A 161 9.11 -1.27 -12.48
CA LYS A 161 8.97 -2.09 -13.68
C LYS A 161 7.93 -1.48 -14.62
N THR A 162 8.11 -1.66 -15.91
CA THR A 162 7.05 -1.41 -16.89
C THR A 162 6.01 -2.53 -16.82
N GLY A 163 4.75 -2.19 -17.01
CA GLY A 163 3.66 -3.17 -16.97
C GLY A 163 2.43 -2.65 -17.70
N SER A 164 1.40 -3.46 -17.76
CA SER A 164 0.12 -3.06 -18.34
C SER A 164 -0.64 -2.17 -17.37
N PRO A 165 -1.35 -1.13 -17.86
CA PRO A 165 -2.24 -0.34 -17.01
C PRO A 165 -3.31 -1.23 -16.40
N GLN A 166 -3.85 -0.80 -15.27
CA GLN A 166 -4.99 -1.47 -14.67
C GLN A 166 -6.17 -1.40 -15.64
N LYS A 167 -6.84 -2.53 -15.85
CA LYS A 167 -8.13 -2.53 -16.54
C LYS A 167 -9.12 -1.79 -15.66
N GLU A 168 -9.95 -0.94 -16.27
CA GLU A 168 -11.12 -0.42 -15.54
C GLU A 168 -11.90 -1.62 -14.99
N ALA A 169 -12.12 -1.62 -13.68
CA ALA A 169 -12.99 -2.61 -13.09
C ALA A 169 -14.40 -2.35 -13.63
N ASP A 170 -15.07 -3.39 -14.09
CA ASP A 170 -16.49 -3.29 -14.38
C ASP A 170 -17.16 -2.76 -13.10
N LEU A 171 -17.85 -1.63 -13.19
CA LEU A 171 -18.59 -1.07 -12.08
C LEU A 171 -19.56 -2.15 -11.58
N VAL A 172 -19.29 -2.69 -10.41
CA VAL A 172 -20.24 -3.60 -9.75
C VAL A 172 -21.54 -2.81 -9.59
N PRO A 173 -22.70 -3.32 -10.03
CA PRO A 173 -23.96 -2.64 -9.78
C PRO A 173 -24.08 -2.37 -8.31
N LEU A 174 -24.16 -1.09 -7.95
CA LEU A 174 -24.09 -0.61 -6.57
C LEU A 174 -25.18 -1.16 -5.64
N LEU A 175 -26.20 -1.80 -6.20
CA LEU A 175 -27.26 -2.47 -5.44
C LEU A 175 -27.78 -3.63 -6.30
N ALA A 176 -27.80 -4.83 -5.76
CA ALA A 176 -28.62 -5.89 -6.32
C ALA A 176 -30.09 -5.43 -6.24
N SER A 177 -30.66 -5.12 -7.40
CA SER A 177 -32.07 -4.74 -7.49
C SER A 177 -32.93 -5.88 -6.91
N GLY A 178 -33.60 -5.65 -5.79
CA GLY A 178 -34.57 -6.56 -5.24
C GLY A 178 -34.23 -7.21 -3.89
N GLN A 179 -33.28 -6.70 -3.15
CA GLN A 179 -33.17 -7.07 -1.72
C GLN A 179 -34.00 -6.09 -0.88
N ASP A 180 -35.07 -6.59 -0.30
CA ASP A 180 -35.78 -5.92 0.80
C ASP A 180 -34.87 -5.92 2.03
N TRP A 181 -34.68 -4.75 2.61
CA TRP A 181 -33.88 -4.51 3.81
C TRP A 181 -34.67 -4.83 5.07
#